data_9618c34f98f18e0a0d09365dc9fc1480
#
_entry.id   9618c34f98f18e0a0d09365dc9fc1480
#
_cell.length_a   1.000
_cell.length_b   1.000
_cell.length_c   1.000
_cell.angle_alpha   90.00
_cell.angle_beta   90.00
_cell.angle_gamma   90.00
#
_symmetry.space_group_name_H-M   'P 1'
#
loop_
_entity.id
_entity.type
_entity.pdbx_description
1 polymer ?
#
loop_
_entity_poly.entity_id
_entity_poly.type
_entity_poly.pdbx_seq_one_letter_code
_entity_poly.pdbx_strand_id
1 'polypeptide(L)'
;GEQLGRDLGYPTANVNILRKKTPIMGIFAIRVHGLNSKPLDGVASLGVRPTFYEGRKPLLEVHIFDFDENIYGKYIEVDFIAKIRDEERFSDANSLINQMNMDTMKAKQLLSEISGE
;
A
#
# COMPACT_ATOMS: atom_id res chain seq x y z
N GLY A 1 11.29 0.24 2.99
CA GLY A 1 10.72 0.53 4.28
C GLY A 1 10.02 1.86 4.27
N GLU A 2 9.69 2.36 5.41
CA GLU A 2 9.07 3.68 5.49
C GLU A 2 9.97 4.75 4.89
N GLN A 3 11.27 4.56 5.01
CA GLN A 3 12.24 5.44 4.35
C GLN A 3 12.07 5.36 2.84
N LEU A 4 11.87 4.17 2.32
CA LEU A 4 11.68 4.00 0.89
C LEU A 4 10.43 4.74 0.41
N GLY A 5 9.33 4.66 1.16
CA GLY A 5 8.12 5.38 0.80
C GLY A 5 8.34 6.89 0.79
N ARG A 6 9.08 7.40 1.75
CA ARG A 6 9.40 8.83 1.83
C ARG A 6 10.35 9.23 0.72
N ASP A 7 11.35 8.41 0.46
CA ASP A 7 12.33 8.67 -0.59
C ASP A 7 11.69 8.71 -1.97
N LEU A 8 10.60 7.98 -2.15
CA LEU A 8 9.82 7.99 -3.37
C LEU A 8 8.76 9.10 -3.38
N GLY A 9 8.75 9.95 -2.35
CA GLY A 9 7.86 11.09 -2.29
C GLY A 9 6.49 10.80 -1.71
N TYR A 10 6.31 9.64 -1.09
CA TYR A 10 5.03 9.31 -0.48
C TYR A 10 4.97 9.86 0.93
N PRO A 11 3.99 10.69 1.25
CA PRO A 11 3.86 11.20 2.60
C PRO A 11 3.43 10.11 3.57
N THR A 12 3.81 10.27 4.84
CA THR A 12 3.34 9.36 5.88
C THR A 12 2.02 9.86 6.44
N ALA A 13 1.17 8.92 6.83
CA ALA A 13 -0.10 9.22 7.46
C ALA A 13 -0.34 8.23 8.60
N ASN A 14 -1.30 8.55 9.44
CA ASN A 14 -1.72 7.64 10.48
C ASN A 14 -2.71 6.66 9.87
N VAL A 15 -2.37 5.38 9.93
CA VAL A 15 -3.13 4.35 9.23
C VAL A 15 -3.91 3.50 10.22
N ASN A 16 -5.20 3.36 9.95
CA ASN A 16 -6.04 2.43 10.67
C ASN A 16 -6.50 1.35 9.68
N ILE A 17 -6.24 0.11 10.03
CA ILE A 17 -6.59 -1.03 9.17
C ILE A 17 -7.98 -1.47 9.52
N LEU A 18 -8.91 -1.40 8.56
CA LEU A 18 -10.31 -1.69 8.80
C LEU A 18 -10.56 -3.16 9.10
N ARG A 19 -9.82 -4.06 8.49
CA ARG A 19 -9.97 -5.48 8.72
C ARG A 19 -9.11 -5.87 9.91
N LYS A 20 -9.73 -6.42 10.94
CA LYS A 20 -9.05 -6.72 12.20
C LYS A 20 -8.27 -8.02 12.17
N LYS A 21 -8.55 -8.90 11.23
CA LYS A 21 -7.76 -10.12 11.11
C LYS A 21 -6.36 -9.74 10.69
N THR A 22 -5.37 -10.45 11.24
CA THR A 22 -3.98 -10.24 10.86
C THR A 22 -3.86 -10.34 9.35
N PRO A 23 -3.43 -9.27 8.67
CA PRO A 23 -3.33 -9.33 7.23
C PRO A 23 -2.28 -10.33 6.81
N ILE A 24 -2.54 -10.98 5.69
CA ILE A 24 -1.55 -11.82 5.06
C ILE A 24 -0.52 -10.90 4.42
N MET A 25 0.76 -11.20 4.62
CA MET A 25 1.82 -10.40 4.00
C MET A 25 1.70 -10.46 2.49
N GLY A 26 2.08 -9.38 1.82
CA GLY A 26 2.05 -9.33 0.36
C GLY A 26 1.70 -7.95 -0.15
N ILE A 27 1.30 -7.92 -1.42
CA ILE A 27 0.91 -6.71 -2.13
C ILE A 27 -0.59 -6.79 -2.38
N PHE A 28 -1.30 -5.71 -2.08
CA PHE A 28 -2.76 -5.70 -2.06
C PHE A 28 -3.33 -4.52 -2.82
N ALA A 29 -4.44 -4.75 -3.50
CA ALA A 29 -5.31 -3.68 -3.95
C ALA A 29 -6.09 -3.17 -2.74
N ILE A 30 -6.14 -1.85 -2.56
CA ILE A 30 -6.71 -1.24 -1.37
C ILE A 30 -7.63 -0.09 -1.73
N ARG A 31 -8.49 0.27 -0.75
CA ARG A 31 -9.20 1.54 -0.76
C ARG A 31 -8.85 2.30 0.49
N VAL A 32 -8.66 3.62 0.34
CA VAL A 32 -8.25 4.50 1.42
C VAL A 32 -9.40 5.44 1.72
N HIS A 33 -9.82 5.46 2.98
CA HIS A 33 -10.89 6.31 3.49
C HIS A 33 -10.30 7.41 4.35
N GLY A 34 -10.99 8.55 4.40
CA GLY A 34 -10.60 9.64 5.29
C GLY A 34 -9.98 10.83 4.60
N LEU A 35 -9.74 10.75 3.30
CA LEU A 35 -9.11 11.84 2.55
C LEU A 35 -10.08 12.59 1.65
N ASN A 36 -11.08 11.89 1.14
CA ASN A 36 -12.08 12.45 0.24
C ASN A 36 -13.45 11.95 0.63
N SER A 37 -14.48 12.53 0.01
CA SER A 37 -15.85 12.07 0.25
C SER A 37 -16.06 10.63 -0.19
N LYS A 38 -15.29 10.20 -1.20
CA LYS A 38 -15.31 8.81 -1.66
C LYS A 38 -13.96 8.16 -1.38
N PRO A 39 -13.93 6.84 -1.18
CA PRO A 39 -12.66 6.15 -1.02
C PRO A 39 -11.77 6.31 -2.24
N LEU A 40 -10.48 6.34 -2.00
CA LEU A 40 -9.47 6.43 -3.06
C LEU A 40 -8.82 5.08 -3.27
N ASP A 41 -8.61 4.74 -4.52
CA ASP A 41 -7.99 3.47 -4.88
C ASP A 41 -6.47 3.54 -4.73
N GLY A 42 -5.88 2.42 -4.37
CA GLY A 42 -4.44 2.35 -4.22
C GLY A 42 -3.91 0.94 -4.17
N VAL A 43 -2.63 0.84 -3.89
CA VAL A 43 -1.93 -0.41 -3.69
C VAL A 43 -1.13 -0.31 -2.40
N ALA A 44 -1.02 -1.42 -1.68
CA ALA A 44 -0.28 -1.45 -0.44
C ALA A 44 0.66 -2.66 -0.40
N SER A 45 1.78 -2.47 0.26
CA SER A 45 2.72 -3.53 0.57
C SER A 45 2.70 -3.74 2.08
N LEU A 46 2.45 -4.96 2.50
CA LEU A 46 2.52 -5.32 3.91
C LEU A 46 3.55 -6.42 4.07
N GLY A 47 4.61 -6.10 4.78
CA GLY A 47 5.71 -7.02 4.96
C GLY A 47 6.25 -6.98 6.36
N VAL A 48 7.35 -7.70 6.57
CA VAL A 48 8.03 -7.73 7.85
C VAL A 48 9.44 -7.23 7.63
N ARG A 49 9.84 -6.29 8.45
CA ARG A 49 11.17 -5.70 8.39
C ARG A 49 11.94 -6.06 9.63
N PRO A 50 13.17 -6.58 9.50
CA PRO A 50 14.01 -6.79 10.67
C PRO A 50 14.35 -5.45 11.31
N THR A 51 14.31 -5.40 12.64
CA THR A 51 14.72 -4.22 13.38
C THR A 51 15.85 -4.60 14.32
N PHE A 52 16.65 -3.60 14.68
CA PHE A 52 17.80 -3.82 15.51
C PHE A 52 17.42 -4.27 16.92
N TYR A 53 16.41 -3.63 17.50
CA TYR A 53 16.03 -3.86 18.88
C TYR A 53 14.80 -4.72 19.07
N GLU A 54 13.90 -4.72 18.09
CA GLU A 54 12.59 -5.31 18.24
C GLU A 54 12.40 -6.59 17.43
N GLY A 55 13.47 -7.08 16.81
CA GLY A 55 13.38 -8.27 15.97
C GLY A 55 12.72 -7.98 14.64
N ARG A 56 11.51 -8.52 14.42
CA ARG A 56 10.78 -8.34 13.16
C ARG A 56 9.55 -7.51 13.42
N LYS A 57 9.35 -6.51 12.59
CA LYS A 57 8.24 -5.57 12.76
C LYS A 57 7.45 -5.44 11.47
N PRO A 58 6.10 -5.45 11.55
CA PRO A 58 5.29 -5.23 10.35
C PRO A 58 5.55 -3.85 9.77
N LEU A 59 5.54 -3.76 8.44
CA LEU A 59 5.70 -2.51 7.73
C LEU A 59 4.64 -2.42 6.65
N LEU A 60 3.83 -1.38 6.73
CA LEU A 60 2.80 -1.11 5.75
C LEU A 60 3.18 0.13 4.94
N GLU A 61 3.25 -0.04 3.62
CA GLU A 61 3.50 1.07 2.70
C GLU A 61 2.31 1.19 1.76
N VAL A 62 1.80 2.41 1.61
CA VAL A 62 0.57 2.66 0.86
C VAL A 62 0.86 3.66 -0.24
N HIS A 63 0.40 3.35 -1.44
CA HIS A 63 0.44 4.26 -2.58
C HIS A 63 -0.98 4.47 -3.09
N ILE A 64 -1.43 5.73 -3.08
CA ILE A 64 -2.76 6.11 -3.54
C ILE A 64 -2.65 6.60 -4.97
N PHE A 65 -3.49 6.06 -5.87
CA PHE A 65 -3.42 6.40 -7.29
C PHE A 65 -3.93 7.83 -7.53
N ASP A 66 -3.25 8.51 -8.46
CA ASP A 66 -3.67 9.84 -8.93
C ASP A 66 -3.88 10.83 -7.78
N PHE A 67 -2.99 10.79 -6.81
CA PHE A 67 -3.11 11.57 -5.59
C PHE A 67 -1.71 12.05 -5.18
N ASP A 68 -1.54 13.36 -5.04
CA ASP A 68 -0.23 13.90 -4.64
C ASP A 68 -0.34 14.98 -3.58
N GLU A 69 -1.43 14.98 -2.81
CA GLU A 69 -1.58 15.91 -1.71
C GLU A 69 -0.77 15.47 -0.51
N ASN A 70 -0.38 16.43 0.31
CA ASN A 70 0.33 16.13 1.55
C ASN A 70 -0.66 15.62 2.59
N ILE A 71 -0.47 14.37 3.02
CA ILE A 71 -1.33 13.74 4.01
C ILE A 71 -0.62 13.48 5.32
N TYR A 72 0.56 14.10 5.52
CA TYR A 72 1.31 13.94 6.76
C TYR A 72 0.44 14.33 7.96
N GLY A 73 0.37 13.44 8.94
CA GLY A 73 -0.40 13.67 10.16
C GLY A 73 -1.89 13.40 10.05
N LYS A 74 -2.42 13.24 8.86
CA LYS A 74 -3.84 12.91 8.70
C LYS A 74 -4.11 11.46 9.07
N TYR A 75 -5.34 11.19 9.47
CA TYR A 75 -5.76 9.83 9.81
C TYR A 75 -6.48 9.23 8.61
N ILE A 76 -6.01 8.07 8.19
CA ILE A 76 -6.64 7.34 7.10
C ILE A 76 -6.97 5.93 7.53
N GLU A 77 -7.96 5.35 6.86
CA GLU A 77 -8.33 3.97 7.05
C GLU A 77 -8.07 3.22 5.75
N VAL A 78 -7.39 2.08 5.86
CA VAL A 78 -7.04 1.26 4.69
C VAL A 78 -7.84 -0.02 4.71
N ASP A 79 -8.58 -0.24 3.63
CA ASP A 79 -9.33 -1.47 3.43
C ASP A 79 -8.59 -2.33 2.40
N PHE A 80 -8.14 -3.51 2.81
CA PHE A 80 -7.46 -4.45 1.94
C PHE A 80 -8.51 -5.22 1.14
N ILE A 81 -8.62 -4.90 -0.14
CA ILE A 81 -9.69 -5.43 -0.98
C ILE A 81 -9.32 -6.80 -1.56
N ALA A 82 -8.11 -6.93 -2.10
CA ALA A 82 -7.68 -8.17 -2.72
C ALA A 82 -6.17 -8.28 -2.72
N LYS A 83 -5.66 -9.48 -2.52
CA LYS A 83 -4.23 -9.71 -2.61
C LYS A 83 -3.82 -9.87 -4.06
N ILE A 84 -2.75 -9.17 -4.46
CA ILE A 84 -2.23 -9.22 -5.81
C ILE A 84 -1.15 -10.28 -5.95
N ARG A 85 -0.22 -10.31 -5.00
CA ARG A 85 0.91 -11.22 -5.03
C ARG A 85 1.64 -11.23 -3.70
N ASP A 86 2.52 -12.20 -3.53
CA ASP A 86 3.42 -12.22 -2.38
C ASP A 86 4.52 -11.18 -2.57
N GLU A 87 5.19 -10.84 -1.49
CA GLU A 87 6.36 -9.98 -1.57
C GLU A 87 7.47 -10.67 -2.34
N GLU A 88 8.30 -9.86 -2.98
CA GLU A 88 9.37 -10.34 -3.80
C GLU A 88 10.55 -9.39 -3.68
N ARG A 89 11.75 -9.93 -3.75
CA ARG A 89 12.97 -9.13 -3.75
C ARG A 89 13.42 -8.90 -5.16
N PHE A 90 13.97 -7.72 -5.41
CA PHE A 90 14.44 -7.33 -6.74
C PHE A 90 15.90 -6.97 -6.67
N SER A 91 16.66 -7.43 -7.67
CA SER A 91 18.11 -7.21 -7.71
C SER A 91 18.47 -5.81 -8.18
N ASP A 92 17.55 -5.12 -8.85
CA ASP A 92 17.82 -3.78 -9.36
C ASP A 92 16.56 -2.94 -9.35
N ALA A 93 16.76 -1.61 -9.47
CA ALA A 93 15.66 -0.66 -9.40
C ALA A 93 14.69 -0.79 -10.57
N ASN A 94 15.19 -1.12 -11.75
CA ASN A 94 14.33 -1.24 -12.92
C ASN A 94 13.32 -2.38 -12.77
N SER A 95 13.78 -3.52 -12.28
CA SER A 95 12.90 -4.66 -12.04
C SER A 95 11.84 -4.32 -11.00
N LEU A 96 12.23 -3.63 -9.94
CA LEU A 96 11.29 -3.20 -8.90
C LEU A 96 10.23 -2.26 -9.50
N ILE A 97 10.66 -1.25 -10.25
CA ILE A 97 9.75 -0.28 -10.84
C ILE A 97 8.78 -0.97 -11.81
N ASN A 98 9.30 -1.86 -12.65
CA ASN A 98 8.45 -2.61 -13.57
C ASN A 98 7.38 -3.40 -12.84
N GLN A 99 7.76 -4.06 -11.75
CA GLN A 99 6.79 -4.83 -10.97
C GLN A 99 5.77 -3.92 -10.29
N MET A 100 6.20 -2.78 -9.77
CA MET A 100 5.30 -1.81 -9.17
C MET A 100 4.27 -1.32 -10.17
N ASN A 101 4.69 -1.08 -11.41
CA ASN A 101 3.78 -0.68 -12.48
C ASN A 101 2.77 -1.78 -12.79
N MET A 102 3.21 -3.02 -12.83
CA MET A 102 2.32 -4.15 -13.04
C MET A 102 1.31 -4.29 -11.89
N ASP A 103 1.78 -4.09 -10.67
CA ASP A 103 0.91 -4.15 -9.50
C ASP A 103 -0.16 -3.06 -9.57
N THR A 104 0.22 -1.86 -9.98
CA THR A 104 -0.72 -0.75 -10.14
C THR A 104 -1.81 -1.10 -11.16
N MET A 105 -1.41 -1.64 -12.29
CA MET A 105 -2.35 -2.05 -13.31
C MET A 105 -3.31 -3.13 -12.81
N LYS A 106 -2.77 -4.10 -12.09
CA LYS A 106 -3.57 -5.19 -11.55
C LYS A 106 -4.54 -4.67 -10.49
N ALA A 107 -4.07 -3.79 -9.61
CA ALA A 107 -4.91 -3.20 -8.59
C ALA A 107 -6.06 -2.42 -9.21
N LYS A 108 -5.77 -1.59 -10.21
CA LYS A 108 -6.81 -0.81 -10.89
C LYS A 108 -7.84 -1.72 -11.53
N GLN A 109 -7.40 -2.81 -12.16
CA GLN A 109 -8.29 -3.78 -12.75
C GLN A 109 -9.21 -4.42 -11.70
N LEU A 110 -8.63 -4.91 -10.61
CA LEU A 110 -9.40 -5.57 -9.57
C LEU A 110 -10.42 -4.63 -8.93
N LEU A 111 -10.01 -3.41 -8.63
CA LEU A 111 -10.89 -2.43 -7.99
C LEU A 111 -12.00 -1.99 -8.93
N SER A 112 -11.70 -1.88 -10.20
CA SER A 112 -12.67 -1.55 -11.23
C SER A 112 -13.75 -2.63 -11.35
N GLU A 113 -13.35 -3.89 -11.30
CA GLU A 113 -14.29 -5.01 -11.37
C GLU A 113 -15.26 -5.01 -10.19
N ILE A 114 -14.76 -4.68 -9.01
CA ILE A 114 -15.58 -4.65 -7.81
C ILE A 114 -16.52 -3.46 -7.83
N SER A 115 -16.05 -2.30 -8.29
CA SER A 115 -16.85 -1.07 -8.32
C SER A 115 -17.80 -1.00 -9.50
N GLY A 116 -17.50 -1.71 -10.57
CA GLY A 116 -18.25 -1.61 -11.82
C GLY A 116 -19.53 -2.45 -11.86
N GLU A 117 -19.84 -3.08 -10.79
CA GLU A 117 -21.04 -3.90 -10.69
C GLU A 117 -22.32 -3.13 -10.92
#